data_f7c6ff96f3cdca65f5022deb7e11275d
#
_entry.id   f7c6ff96f3cdca65f5022deb7e11275d
#
_cell.length_a   1.000
_cell.length_b   1.000
_cell.length_c   1.000
_cell.angle_alpha   90.00
_cell.angle_beta   90.00
_cell.angle_gamma   90.00
#
_symmetry.space_group_name_H-M   'P 1'
#
loop_
_entity.id
_entity.type
_entity.pdbx_description
1 polymer ?
#
loop_
_entity_poly.entity_id
_entity_poly.type
_entity_poly.pdbx_seq_one_letter_code
_entity_poly.pdbx_strand_id
1 'polypeptide(L)' 'MDVRIGLQNSPRELGFESSQTAAEIEQAVSAALSGQPLLKLTDAKGAVFVIPTSALAYVEIGSEDERRIGFVA' A
#
# COMPACT_ATOMS: atom_id res chain seq x y z
N MET A 1 0.21 -5.42 -11.42
CA MET A 1 -0.82 -4.83 -10.55
C MET A 1 -0.39 -3.46 -10.07
N ASP A 2 -1.17 -2.46 -10.36
CA ASP A 2 -0.87 -1.09 -9.95
C ASP A 2 -1.21 -0.90 -8.48
N VAL A 3 -0.26 -0.33 -7.76
CA VAL A 3 -0.47 0.02 -6.35
C VAL A 3 -0.22 1.49 -6.17
N ARG A 4 -1.13 2.16 -5.47
CA ARG A 4 -0.98 3.56 -5.11
C ARG A 4 -1.15 3.71 -3.62
N ILE A 5 -0.24 4.43 -3.02
CA ILE A 5 -0.24 4.62 -1.58
C ILE A 5 -0.34 6.11 -1.29
N GLY A 6 -1.38 6.47 -0.57
CA GLY A 6 -1.55 7.84 -0.10
C GLY A 6 -0.97 7.99 1.30
N LEU A 7 -0.24 9.06 1.50
CA LEU A 7 0.38 9.35 2.78
C LEU A 7 -0.30 10.55 3.43
N GLN A 8 -0.39 10.52 4.75
CA GLN A 8 -0.97 11.63 5.49
C GLN A 8 -0.07 12.85 5.40
N ASN A 9 -0.68 14.01 5.30
CA ASN A 9 0.01 15.28 5.22
C ASN A 9 0.94 15.40 4.02
N SER A 10 0.67 14.63 2.97
CA SER A 10 1.44 14.71 1.75
C SER A 10 0.48 14.75 0.56
N PRO A 11 0.67 15.71 -0.38
CA PRO A 11 -0.15 15.74 -1.58
C PRO A 11 0.26 14.70 -2.62
N ARG A 12 1.35 13.99 -2.39
CA ARG A 12 1.87 13.02 -3.35
C ARG A 12 1.42 11.63 -3.00
N GLU A 13 1.13 10.85 -4.05
CA GLU A 13 0.92 9.43 -3.94
C GLU A 13 2.16 8.71 -4.41
N LEU A 14 2.46 7.59 -3.76
CA LEU A 14 3.45 6.66 -4.26
C LEU A 14 2.73 5.69 -5.18
N GLY A 15 3.21 5.59 -6.42
CA GLY A 15 2.64 4.65 -7.38
C GLY A 15 3.70 3.71 -7.91
N PHE A 16 3.38 2.44 -7.99
CA PHE A 16 4.32 1.46 -8.55
C PHE A 16 3.57 0.24 -9.04
N GLU A 17 4.26 -0.51 -9.90
CA GLU A 17 3.76 -1.78 -10.39
C GLU A 17 4.30 -2.88 -9.49
N SER A 18 3.42 -3.75 -9.00
CA SER A 18 3.81 -4.85 -8.11
C SER A 18 3.57 -6.19 -8.78
N SER A 19 4.47 -7.13 -8.52
CA SER A 19 4.28 -8.52 -8.92
C SER A 19 3.49 -9.31 -7.89
N GLN A 20 3.20 -8.72 -6.74
CA GLN A 20 2.39 -9.35 -5.72
C GLN A 20 0.91 -9.35 -6.14
N THR A 21 0.16 -10.32 -5.65
CA THR A 21 -1.28 -10.36 -5.90
C THR A 21 -1.98 -9.35 -5.00
N ALA A 22 -3.22 -9.02 -5.38
CA ALA A 22 -4.04 -8.14 -4.55
C ALA A 22 -4.20 -8.71 -3.13
N ALA A 23 -4.40 -10.02 -3.03
CA ALA A 23 -4.56 -10.68 -1.73
C ALA A 23 -3.30 -10.54 -0.88
N GLU A 24 -2.13 -10.69 -1.49
CA GLU A 24 -0.86 -10.53 -0.78
C GLU A 24 -0.68 -9.11 -0.26
N ILE A 25 -1.02 -8.14 -1.09
CA ILE A 25 -0.92 -6.73 -0.71
C ILE A 25 -1.91 -6.40 0.41
N GLU A 26 -3.14 -6.87 0.28
CA GLU A 26 -4.16 -6.67 1.30
C GLU A 26 -3.74 -7.28 2.64
N GLN A 27 -3.13 -8.45 2.59
CA GLN A 27 -2.67 -9.13 3.78
C GLN A 27 -1.53 -8.37 4.45
N ALA A 28 -0.61 -7.84 3.66
CA ALA A 28 0.49 -7.03 4.19
C ALA A 28 -0.04 -5.76 4.86
N VAL A 29 -1.01 -5.11 4.23
CA VAL A 29 -1.62 -3.90 4.78
C VAL A 29 -2.36 -4.22 6.07
N SER A 30 -3.13 -5.31 6.08
CA SER A 30 -3.88 -5.73 7.25
C SER A 30 -2.94 -6.05 8.42
N ALA A 31 -1.84 -6.72 8.15
CA ALA A 31 -0.85 -7.02 9.17
C ALA A 31 -0.23 -5.75 9.74
N ALA A 32 0.07 -4.79 8.87
CA ALA A 32 0.63 -3.51 9.30
C ALA A 32 -0.34 -2.77 10.22
N LEU A 33 -1.61 -2.76 9.87
CA LEU A 33 -2.63 -2.09 10.67
C LEU A 33 -2.91 -2.78 12.00
N SER A 34 -2.54 -4.05 12.12
CA SER A 34 -2.75 -4.81 13.35
C SER A 34 -1.68 -4.58 14.41
N GLY A 35 -0.75 -3.68 14.15
CA GLY A 35 0.26 -3.33 15.15
C GLY A 35 1.68 -3.27 14.65
N GLN A 36 1.92 -3.54 13.38
CA GLN A 36 3.25 -3.41 12.82
C GLN A 36 3.56 -1.93 12.59
N PRO A 37 4.76 -1.47 12.93
CA PRO A 37 5.12 -0.06 12.76
C PRO A 37 5.38 0.33 11.31
N LEU A 38 5.66 -0.65 10.45
CA LEU A 38 6.01 -0.41 9.06
C LEU A 38 5.22 -1.30 8.13
N LEU A 39 4.88 -0.75 6.97
CA LEU A 39 4.33 -1.49 5.86
C LEU A 39 5.43 -1.64 4.81
N LYS A 40 5.69 -2.86 4.38
CA LYS A 40 6.68 -3.13 3.33
C LYS A 40 5.99 -3.72 2.12
N LEU A 41 6.24 -3.11 0.97
CA LEU A 41 5.72 -3.62 -0.30
C LEU A 41 6.86 -3.67 -1.31
N THR A 42 6.78 -4.61 -2.23
CA THR A 42 7.83 -4.81 -3.22
C THR A 42 7.27 -4.56 -4.61
N ASP A 43 8.01 -3.81 -5.43
CA ASP A 43 7.59 -3.59 -6.80
C ASP A 43 8.07 -4.72 -7.72
N ALA A 44 7.65 -4.65 -8.98
CA ALA A 44 7.96 -5.69 -9.96
C ALA A 44 9.44 -5.75 -10.30
N LYS A 45 10.19 -4.72 -9.98
CA LYS A 45 11.64 -4.64 -10.24
C LYS A 45 12.48 -5.04 -9.05
N GLY A 46 11.84 -5.39 -7.95
CA GLY A 46 12.53 -5.79 -6.74
C GLY A 46 12.81 -4.68 -5.76
N ALA A 47 12.38 -3.46 -6.05
CA ALA A 47 12.52 -2.37 -5.09
C ALA A 47 11.54 -2.55 -3.94
N VAL A 48 11.98 -2.22 -2.74
CA VAL A 48 11.17 -2.36 -1.54
C VAL A 48 10.76 -0.97 -1.05
N PHE A 49 9.47 -0.80 -0.86
CA PHE A 49 8.93 0.43 -0.28
C PHE A 49 8.61 0.16 1.18
N VAL A 50 9.15 0.99 2.04
CA VAL A 50 8.93 0.88 3.49
C VAL A 50 8.20 2.15 3.92
N ILE A 51 6.99 1.98 4.40
CA ILE A 51 6.13 3.11 4.76
C ILE A 51 5.78 3.00 6.24
N PRO A 52 6.00 4.06 7.02
CA PRO A 52 5.54 4.05 8.41
C PRO A 52 4.02 3.93 8.44
N THR A 53 3.51 3.00 9.21
CA THR A 53 2.08 2.79 9.31
C THR A 53 1.35 4.04 9.78
N SER A 54 1.99 4.82 10.64
CA SER A 54 1.41 6.06 11.14
C SER A 54 1.24 7.14 10.07
N ALA A 55 1.98 7.04 8.99
CA ALA A 55 1.91 7.99 7.88
C ALA A 55 0.98 7.53 6.77
N LEU A 56 0.43 6.34 6.88
CA LEU A 56 -0.39 5.75 5.83
C LEU A 56 -1.79 6.32 5.86
N ALA A 57 -2.26 6.81 4.72
CA ALA A 57 -3.64 7.30 4.60
C ALA A 57 -4.52 6.28 3.90
N TYR A 58 -4.03 5.69 2.82
CA TYR A 58 -4.79 4.66 2.09
C TYR A 58 -3.85 3.88 1.17
N VAL A 59 -4.33 2.73 0.75
CA VAL A 59 -3.69 1.94 -0.30
C VAL A 59 -4.75 1.63 -1.34
N GLU A 60 -4.46 1.96 -2.59
CA GLU A 60 -5.34 1.66 -3.71
C GLU A 60 -4.67 0.57 -4.53
N ILE A 61 -5.39 -0.50 -4.75
CA ILE A 61 -4.90 -1.61 -5.55
C ILE A 61 -5.67 -1.58 -6.85
N GLY A 62 -4.96 -1.21 -7.92
CA GLY A 62 -5.55 -1.14 -9.23
C GLY A 62 -5.44 -2.46 -9.94
N SER A 63 -6.53 -2.90 -10.51
CA SER A 63 -6.58 -4.03 -11.41
C SER A 63 -7.73 -3.70 -12.36
N GLU A 64 -8.30 -4.68 -13.00
CA GLU A 64 -9.48 -4.42 -13.81
C GLU A 64 -10.61 -3.84 -12.96
N ASP A 65 -10.69 -4.30 -11.71
CA ASP A 65 -11.63 -3.78 -10.73
C ASP A 65 -10.83 -3.05 -9.66
N GLU A 66 -10.83 -1.75 -9.69
CA GLU A 66 -10.09 -0.98 -8.71
C GLU A 66 -10.66 -1.17 -7.31
N ARG A 67 -9.76 -1.39 -6.37
CA ARG A 67 -10.11 -1.48 -4.97
C ARG A 67 -9.37 -0.42 -4.21
N ARG A 68 -10.08 0.27 -3.36
CA ARG A 68 -9.46 1.24 -2.47
C ARG A 68 -9.67 0.81 -1.03
N ILE A 69 -8.56 0.64 -0.33
CA ILE A 69 -8.59 0.34 1.09
C ILE A 69 -8.33 1.66 1.81
N GLY A 70 -9.37 2.22 2.38
CA GLY A 70 -9.26 3.50 3.07
C GLY A 70 -9.07 3.31 4.56
N PHE A 71 -8.22 4.14 5.14
CA PHE A 71 -7.94 4.13 6.57
C PHE A 71 -8.32 5.48 7.17
N VAL A 72 -9.51 5.89 6.85
CA VAL A 72 -9.99 7.17 7.33
C VAL A 72 -10.39 7.03 8.78
N ALA A 73 -9.84 7.86 9.57
CA ALA A 73 -10.23 7.94 10.96
C ALA A 73 -11.62 8.59 11.07
#